data_4492c0971b1ba108b1fcccce8565e190
#
_entry.id   4492c0971b1ba108b1fcccce8565e190
#
_cell.length_a   1.000
_cell.length_b   1.000
_cell.length_c   1.000
_cell.angle_alpha   90.00
_cell.angle_beta   90.00
_cell.angle_gamma   90.00
#
_symmetry.space_group_name_H-M   'P 1'
#
loop_
_entity.id
_entity.type
_entity.pdbx_description
1 polymer ?
#
loop_
_entity_poly.entity_id
_entity_poly.type
_entity_poly.pdbx_seq_one_letter_code
_entity_poly.pdbx_strand_id
1 'polypeptide(L)'
;MHGRSRGGAHNVRCGRVAIAPTEWLGDRNSAHRQRATGTVVLAQRFESPAKRRPLQLVVDESEAEANSRITGIRLALLTTRCMELWRREKHDPETVLILLSVVAITSEKFTRSGLTDAQRALATYLPLEELQGCNVASIAAATGLNRETTRRRVEALVRDGALIRTPAGELAVPPSRVQDPAMLDLLRRQLDAVTRFVNDLIRDGSLTEGEPRG
;
A
#
# COMPACT_ATOMS: atom_id res chain seq x y z
N MET A 1 -34.69 -22.66 47.78
CA MET A 1 -33.98 -21.47 48.30
C MET A 1 -33.33 -20.84 47.12
N HIS A 2 -33.94 -19.98 46.53
CA HIS A 2 -34.03 -18.50 46.55
C HIS A 2 -32.65 -17.84 46.49
N GLY A 3 -32.39 -17.14 45.39
CA GLY A 3 -31.33 -16.17 45.21
C GLY A 3 -31.35 -15.54 43.82
N ARG A 4 -32.28 -14.60 43.56
CA ARG A 4 -32.28 -13.65 42.40
C ARG A 4 -31.35 -12.49 42.71
N SER A 5 -30.59 -12.00 41.74
CA SER A 5 -30.07 -10.62 41.70
C SER A 5 -29.92 -10.21 40.21
N ARG A 6 -30.78 -9.42 39.76
CA ARG A 6 -30.85 -8.07 39.18
C ARG A 6 -29.45 -7.47 38.99
N GLY A 7 -29.00 -7.00 37.79
CA GLY A 7 -29.60 -5.99 36.93
C GLY A 7 -28.58 -4.89 36.80
N GLY A 8 -28.28 -4.43 35.61
CA GLY A 8 -27.38 -3.30 35.37
C GLY A 8 -27.18 -3.05 33.88
N ALA A 9 -28.22 -2.50 33.21
CA ALA A 9 -28.12 -1.98 31.88
C ALA A 9 -27.48 -0.59 31.92
N HIS A 10 -26.27 -0.42 31.41
CA HIS A 10 -25.70 0.91 31.14
C HIS A 10 -26.07 1.34 29.71
N ASN A 11 -27.02 2.26 29.68
CA ASN A 11 -27.52 2.99 28.52
C ASN A 11 -26.51 4.11 28.21
N VAL A 12 -25.69 3.95 27.15
CA VAL A 12 -24.82 5.02 26.63
C VAL A 12 -25.59 5.77 25.57
N ARG A 13 -26.05 6.96 25.91
CA ARG A 13 -26.69 7.94 25.01
C ARG A 13 -25.70 8.40 23.93
N CYS A 14 -26.04 8.10 22.70
CA CYS A 14 -25.40 8.66 21.51
C CYS A 14 -25.88 10.10 21.32
N GLY A 15 -25.02 11.09 21.56
CA GLY A 15 -25.28 12.50 21.31
C GLY A 15 -25.25 12.81 19.82
N ARG A 16 -26.40 13.18 19.25
CA ARG A 16 -26.49 13.77 17.91
C ARG A 16 -25.98 15.21 17.96
N VAL A 17 -24.92 15.50 17.20
CA VAL A 17 -24.52 16.87 16.90
C VAL A 17 -25.30 17.31 15.67
N ALA A 18 -26.23 18.26 15.88
CA ALA A 18 -26.96 18.93 14.80
C ALA A 18 -26.07 20.03 14.21
N ILE A 19 -25.81 19.98 12.91
CA ILE A 19 -25.22 21.06 12.13
C ILE A 19 -26.37 21.85 11.50
N ALA A 20 -26.50 23.11 11.87
CA ALA A 20 -27.46 24.05 11.30
C ALA A 20 -26.97 24.59 9.94
N PRO A 21 -27.87 24.81 8.97
CA PRO A 21 -27.50 25.43 7.70
C PRO A 21 -27.43 26.96 7.84
N THR A 22 -26.34 27.56 7.40
CA THR A 22 -26.19 29.01 7.27
C THR A 22 -26.68 29.43 5.89
N GLU A 23 -27.79 30.20 5.92
CA GLU A 23 -28.36 30.89 4.76
C GLU A 23 -27.42 32.01 4.29
N TRP A 24 -27.20 32.08 2.99
CA TRP A 24 -26.61 33.20 2.29
C TRP A 24 -27.73 34.09 1.71
N LEU A 25 -27.98 35.23 2.35
CA LEU A 25 -28.74 36.34 1.73
C LEU A 25 -27.76 37.45 1.38
N GLY A 26 -27.78 37.78 0.10
CA GLY A 26 -26.97 38.87 -0.43
C GLY A 26 -27.50 40.25 -0.03
N ASP A 27 -26.64 41.26 -0.05
CA ASP A 27 -27.06 42.60 -0.36
C ASP A 27 -25.98 43.36 -1.14
N ARG A 28 -26.50 44.26 -1.97
CA ARG A 28 -25.82 45.03 -3.00
C ARG A 28 -25.36 46.40 -2.46
N ASN A 29 -24.28 46.86 -3.03
CA ASN A 29 -24.02 48.24 -3.31
C ASN A 29 -23.46 49.14 -2.18
N SER A 30 -22.17 49.41 -2.27
CA SER A 30 -21.75 50.85 -2.19
C SER A 30 -20.26 51.00 -2.63
N ALA A 31 -20.10 51.79 -3.63
CA ALA A 31 -18.83 52.29 -4.09
C ALA A 31 -18.19 53.20 -3.07
N HIS A 32 -16.97 52.91 -2.63
CA HIS A 32 -16.08 53.92 -2.08
C HIS A 32 -14.62 53.65 -2.51
N ARG A 33 -14.11 54.70 -3.21
CA ARG A 33 -12.69 54.87 -3.54
C ARG A 33 -11.83 54.73 -2.31
N GLN A 34 -10.83 53.84 -2.32
CA GLN A 34 -9.63 54.02 -1.50
C GLN A 34 -8.39 53.51 -2.22
N ARG A 35 -7.54 54.45 -2.40
CA ARG A 35 -6.08 54.54 -2.62
C ARG A 35 -5.30 53.24 -2.62
N ALA A 36 -4.58 53.04 -3.70
CA ALA A 36 -3.50 52.08 -3.85
C ALA A 36 -2.40 52.32 -2.79
N THR A 37 -2.29 51.45 -1.83
CA THR A 37 -1.07 51.21 -1.07
C THR A 37 -0.41 49.98 -1.65
N GLY A 38 0.74 50.20 -2.29
CA GLY A 38 1.52 49.13 -2.89
C GLY A 38 2.00 48.15 -1.82
N THR A 39 1.35 47.00 -1.73
CA THR A 39 1.90 45.86 -1.05
C THR A 39 2.86 45.19 -2.00
N VAL A 40 4.16 45.40 -1.77
CA VAL A 40 5.23 44.62 -2.42
C VAL A 40 5.04 43.19 -1.92
N VAL A 41 4.37 42.38 -2.73
CA VAL A 41 4.39 40.91 -2.56
C VAL A 41 5.79 40.48 -2.88
N LEU A 42 6.61 40.26 -1.85
CA LEU A 42 7.85 39.53 -1.94
C LEU A 42 7.47 38.14 -2.50
N ALA A 43 7.63 37.98 -3.81
CA ALA A 43 7.64 36.66 -4.42
C ALA A 43 8.82 35.89 -3.82
N GLN A 44 8.55 35.17 -2.73
CA GLN A 44 9.46 34.13 -2.28
C GLN A 44 9.62 33.18 -3.47
N ARG A 45 10.78 33.26 -4.14
CA ARG A 45 11.24 32.21 -5.04
C ARG A 45 11.22 30.93 -4.22
N PHE A 46 10.20 30.10 -4.45
CA PHE A 46 10.28 28.69 -4.14
C PHE A 46 11.42 28.16 -5.01
N GLU A 47 12.62 28.13 -4.47
CA GLU A 47 13.69 27.33 -5.03
C GLU A 47 13.17 25.91 -5.06
N SER A 48 12.97 25.38 -6.25
CA SER A 48 12.70 23.96 -6.45
C SER A 48 13.72 23.19 -5.61
N PRO A 49 13.27 22.26 -4.73
CA PRO A 49 14.19 21.47 -3.94
C PRO A 49 15.20 20.85 -4.92
N ALA A 50 16.45 21.27 -4.80
CA ALA A 50 17.54 20.70 -5.57
C ALA A 50 17.32 19.19 -5.59
N LYS A 51 17.35 18.55 -6.78
CA LYS A 51 17.21 17.09 -6.94
C LYS A 51 18.21 16.43 -5.99
N ARG A 52 17.78 16.15 -4.77
CA ARG A 52 18.57 15.36 -3.85
C ARG A 52 18.82 14.04 -4.55
N ARG A 53 20.07 13.65 -4.71
CA ARG A 53 20.40 12.29 -5.14
C ARG A 53 19.58 11.34 -4.27
N PRO A 54 18.87 10.37 -4.85
CA PRO A 54 18.12 9.43 -4.06
C PRO A 54 19.07 8.74 -3.09
N LEU A 55 18.71 8.74 -1.81
CA LEU A 55 19.45 8.01 -0.79
C LEU A 55 19.49 6.54 -1.22
N GLN A 56 20.68 5.97 -1.36
CA GLN A 56 20.85 4.56 -1.65
C GLN A 56 21.42 3.86 -0.43
N LEU A 57 20.72 2.85 0.04
CA LEU A 57 21.19 1.99 1.11
C LEU A 57 21.94 0.80 0.51
N VAL A 58 23.08 0.48 1.11
CA VAL A 58 23.90 -0.68 0.77
C VAL A 58 24.12 -1.53 2.02
N VAL A 59 24.35 -2.82 1.83
CA VAL A 59 24.71 -3.73 2.92
C VAL A 59 26.18 -3.51 3.28
N ASP A 60 26.44 -3.25 4.55
CA ASP A 60 27.78 -3.38 5.11
C ASP A 60 28.00 -4.85 5.47
N GLU A 61 28.83 -5.55 4.72
CA GLU A 61 29.03 -7.00 4.84
C GLU A 61 29.60 -7.39 6.21
N SER A 62 30.51 -6.58 6.76
CA SER A 62 31.14 -6.86 8.07
C SER A 62 30.13 -6.74 9.20
N GLU A 63 29.38 -5.64 9.21
CA GLU A 63 28.34 -5.43 10.23
C GLU A 63 27.16 -6.37 10.03
N ALA A 64 26.80 -6.71 8.80
CA ALA A 64 25.74 -7.68 8.52
C ALA A 64 26.11 -9.09 8.99
N GLU A 65 27.40 -9.50 8.85
CA GLU A 65 27.89 -10.76 9.40
C GLU A 65 27.89 -10.75 10.93
N ALA A 66 28.43 -9.71 11.55
CA ALA A 66 28.46 -9.54 12.99
C ALA A 66 27.04 -9.56 13.60
N ASN A 67 26.08 -8.97 12.93
CA ASN A 67 24.67 -8.86 13.34
C ASN A 67 23.75 -9.95 12.74
N SER A 68 24.29 -10.98 12.09
CA SER A 68 23.52 -11.97 11.30
C SER A 68 22.42 -12.66 12.10
N ARG A 69 22.66 -12.99 13.36
CA ARG A 69 21.64 -13.61 14.22
C ARG A 69 20.44 -12.70 14.48
N ILE A 70 20.68 -11.45 14.87
CA ILE A 70 19.60 -10.51 15.16
C ILE A 70 18.88 -10.11 13.87
N THR A 71 19.60 -9.96 12.77
CA THR A 71 19.04 -9.74 11.43
C THR A 71 18.10 -10.88 11.03
N GLY A 72 18.51 -12.14 11.22
CA GLY A 72 17.67 -13.30 10.95
C GLY A 72 16.40 -13.32 11.79
N ILE A 73 16.49 -12.98 13.09
CA ILE A 73 15.31 -12.88 13.98
C ILE A 73 14.36 -11.77 13.48
N ARG A 74 14.86 -10.59 13.14
CA ARG A 74 14.06 -9.48 12.64
C ARG A 74 13.40 -9.79 11.31
N LEU A 75 14.11 -10.48 10.41
CA LEU A 75 13.55 -10.92 9.13
C LEU A 75 12.40 -11.92 9.34
N ALA A 76 12.56 -12.86 10.25
CA ALA A 76 11.49 -13.79 10.62
C ALA A 76 10.27 -13.06 11.19
N LEU A 77 10.48 -12.06 12.08
CA LEU A 77 9.42 -11.23 12.61
C LEU A 77 8.72 -10.41 11.54
N LEU A 78 9.45 -9.80 10.61
CA LEU A 78 8.88 -9.06 9.47
C LEU A 78 8.00 -9.96 8.62
N THR A 79 8.54 -11.13 8.21
CA THR A 79 7.83 -12.08 7.35
C THR A 79 6.55 -12.57 8.03
N THR A 80 6.64 -12.96 9.32
CA THR A 80 5.48 -13.41 10.10
C THR A 80 4.42 -12.32 10.19
N ARG A 81 4.81 -11.07 10.45
CA ARG A 81 3.89 -9.93 10.55
C ARG A 81 3.21 -9.64 9.21
N CYS A 82 3.95 -9.67 8.10
CA CYS A 82 3.37 -9.48 6.77
C CYS A 82 2.35 -10.60 6.46
N MET A 83 2.68 -11.84 6.77
CA MET A 83 1.75 -12.98 6.57
C MET A 83 0.52 -12.90 7.49
N GLU A 84 0.67 -12.42 8.73
CA GLU A 84 -0.46 -12.19 9.64
C GLU A 84 -1.44 -11.14 9.09
N LEU A 85 -0.94 -10.05 8.50
CA LEU A 85 -1.77 -9.04 7.86
C LEU A 85 -2.62 -9.62 6.73
N TRP A 86 -2.03 -10.45 5.85
CA TRP A 86 -2.77 -11.15 4.80
C TRP A 86 -3.78 -12.15 5.33
N ARG A 87 -3.46 -12.85 6.43
CA ARG A 87 -4.39 -13.78 7.07
C ARG A 87 -5.65 -13.09 7.61
N ARG A 88 -5.54 -11.83 8.05
CA ARG A 88 -6.70 -11.01 8.45
C ARG A 88 -7.67 -10.79 7.30
N GLU A 89 -7.17 -10.74 6.07
CA GLU A 89 -7.97 -10.70 4.83
C GLU A 89 -8.49 -12.09 4.41
N LYS A 90 -8.40 -13.11 5.29
CA LYS A 90 -8.85 -14.50 5.08
C LYS A 90 -8.10 -15.25 3.96
N HIS A 91 -6.91 -14.83 3.63
CA HIS A 91 -6.06 -15.52 2.66
C HIS A 91 -5.08 -16.47 3.34
N ASP A 92 -5.01 -17.71 2.84
CA ASP A 92 -3.95 -18.66 3.20
C ASP A 92 -2.63 -18.31 2.47
N PRO A 93 -1.46 -18.80 2.96
CA PRO A 93 -0.16 -18.43 2.40
C PRO A 93 0.01 -18.71 0.91
N GLU A 94 -0.52 -19.84 0.40
CA GLU A 94 -0.40 -20.17 -1.03
C GLU A 94 -1.27 -19.25 -1.89
N THR A 95 -2.46 -18.89 -1.40
CA THR A 95 -3.32 -17.88 -2.03
C THR A 95 -2.61 -16.53 -2.10
N VAL A 96 -1.95 -16.09 -1.01
CA VAL A 96 -1.17 -14.86 -0.99
C VAL A 96 -0.04 -14.90 -2.02
N LEU A 97 0.72 -16.00 -2.09
CA LEU A 97 1.78 -16.17 -3.09
C LEU A 97 1.25 -16.06 -4.52
N ILE A 98 0.11 -16.69 -4.81
CA ILE A 98 -0.51 -16.60 -6.14
C ILE A 98 -0.92 -15.16 -6.46
N LEU A 99 -1.63 -14.48 -5.56
CA LEU A 99 -2.07 -13.09 -5.77
C LEU A 99 -0.89 -12.14 -5.98
N LEU A 100 0.13 -12.23 -5.13
CA LEU A 100 1.35 -11.42 -5.25
C LEU A 100 2.10 -11.71 -6.55
N SER A 101 2.16 -12.98 -6.99
CA SER A 101 2.80 -13.35 -8.26
C SER A 101 2.04 -12.79 -9.45
N VAL A 102 0.69 -12.80 -9.44
CA VAL A 102 -0.10 -12.16 -10.50
C VAL A 102 0.21 -10.66 -10.56
N VAL A 103 0.21 -9.96 -9.42
CA VAL A 103 0.55 -8.53 -9.38
C VAL A 103 1.97 -8.28 -9.90
N ALA A 104 2.96 -9.06 -9.44
CA ALA A 104 4.36 -8.88 -9.84
C ALA A 104 4.54 -9.11 -11.35
N ILE A 105 3.99 -10.21 -11.91
CA ILE A 105 4.10 -10.53 -13.32
C ILE A 105 3.39 -9.48 -14.17
N THR A 106 2.14 -9.12 -13.84
CA THR A 106 1.36 -8.17 -14.64
C THR A 106 1.91 -6.75 -14.61
N SER A 107 2.65 -6.39 -13.55
CA SER A 107 3.22 -5.06 -13.35
C SER A 107 4.72 -4.97 -13.65
N GLU A 108 5.39 -6.04 -14.07
CA GLU A 108 6.85 -6.08 -14.26
C GLU A 108 7.36 -4.96 -15.17
N LYS A 109 6.65 -4.68 -16.26
CA LYS A 109 7.05 -3.62 -17.19
C LYS A 109 7.14 -2.24 -16.53
N PHE A 110 6.29 -1.96 -15.53
CA PHE A 110 6.30 -0.66 -14.83
C PHE A 110 7.49 -0.49 -13.89
N THR A 111 8.14 -1.59 -13.47
CA THR A 111 9.39 -1.51 -12.71
C THR A 111 10.56 -1.06 -13.58
N ARG A 112 10.48 -1.29 -14.90
CA ARG A 112 11.53 -0.92 -15.87
C ARG A 112 11.26 0.43 -16.52
N SER A 113 10.04 0.67 -17.00
CA SER A 113 9.66 1.91 -17.70
C SER A 113 9.20 3.03 -16.77
N GLY A 114 8.87 2.70 -15.51
CA GLY A 114 8.26 3.61 -14.55
C GLY A 114 6.77 3.80 -14.79
N LEU A 115 6.10 4.32 -13.76
CA LEU A 115 4.72 4.80 -13.80
C LEU A 115 4.73 6.32 -13.97
N THR A 116 3.77 6.87 -14.68
CA THR A 116 3.51 8.31 -14.67
C THR A 116 3.11 8.76 -13.26
N ASP A 117 3.27 10.04 -12.94
CA ASP A 117 2.92 10.54 -11.61
C ASP A 117 1.46 10.27 -11.24
N ALA A 118 0.55 10.34 -12.21
CA ALA A 118 -0.85 9.99 -12.00
C ALA A 118 -1.05 8.49 -11.69
N GLN A 119 -0.32 7.60 -12.36
CA GLN A 119 -0.43 6.15 -12.19
C GLN A 119 0.22 5.61 -10.91
N ARG A 120 1.03 6.42 -10.21
CA ARG A 120 1.68 6.00 -8.95
C ARG A 120 0.71 5.79 -7.81
N ALA A 121 -0.44 6.47 -7.84
CA ALA A 121 -1.46 6.31 -6.83
C ALA A 121 -2.39 5.14 -7.18
N LEU A 122 -2.66 4.23 -6.23
CA LEU A 122 -3.59 3.12 -6.43
C LEU A 122 -5.02 3.57 -6.76
N ALA A 123 -5.40 4.80 -6.37
CA ALA A 123 -6.68 5.39 -6.72
C ALA A 123 -6.84 5.63 -8.23
N THR A 124 -5.73 5.73 -8.98
CA THR A 124 -5.75 5.89 -10.42
C THR A 124 -5.95 4.53 -11.10
N TYR A 125 -6.94 4.48 -11.99
CA TYR A 125 -7.21 3.27 -12.77
C TYR A 125 -6.05 2.99 -13.74
N LEU A 126 -5.57 1.74 -13.71
CA LEU A 126 -4.65 1.20 -14.71
C LEU A 126 -5.44 0.30 -15.65
N PRO A 127 -5.50 0.63 -16.96
CA PRO A 127 -6.18 -0.22 -17.94
C PRO A 127 -5.60 -1.63 -17.98
N LEU A 128 -6.46 -2.64 -18.08
CA LEU A 128 -6.01 -4.04 -18.12
C LEU A 128 -5.13 -4.33 -19.35
N GLU A 129 -5.34 -3.58 -20.42
CA GLU A 129 -4.58 -3.65 -21.68
C GLU A 129 -3.13 -3.19 -21.51
N GLU A 130 -2.88 -2.38 -20.49
CA GLU A 130 -1.52 -1.96 -20.14
C GLU A 130 -0.79 -2.97 -19.25
N LEU A 131 -1.46 -4.00 -18.74
CA LEU A 131 -0.83 -5.03 -17.93
C LEU A 131 -0.12 -6.06 -18.83
N GLN A 132 0.94 -6.66 -18.29
CA GLN A 132 1.61 -7.78 -18.96
C GLN A 132 0.78 -9.05 -18.79
N GLY A 133 0.81 -9.92 -19.78
CA GLY A 133 0.11 -11.21 -19.75
C GLY A 133 0.58 -12.10 -18.61
N CYS A 134 -0.38 -12.73 -17.91
CA CYS A 134 -0.15 -13.66 -16.83
C CYS A 134 -1.01 -14.91 -17.01
N ASN A 135 -0.42 -16.09 -16.85
CA ASN A 135 -1.10 -17.38 -16.95
C ASN A 135 -0.70 -18.33 -15.82
N VAL A 136 -1.41 -19.47 -15.72
CA VAL A 136 -1.16 -20.48 -14.66
C VAL A 136 0.28 -20.98 -14.68
N ALA A 137 0.90 -21.14 -15.86
CA ALA A 137 2.27 -21.64 -15.96
C ALA A 137 3.28 -20.63 -15.41
N SER A 138 3.12 -19.33 -15.72
CA SER A 138 3.97 -18.28 -15.18
C SER A 138 3.82 -18.12 -13.66
N ILE A 139 2.60 -18.25 -13.13
CA ILE A 139 2.36 -18.24 -11.67
C ILE A 139 3.04 -19.44 -11.01
N ALA A 140 2.86 -20.68 -11.56
CA ALA A 140 3.49 -21.85 -11.00
C ALA A 140 5.02 -21.76 -11.00
N ALA A 141 5.61 -21.22 -12.07
CA ALA A 141 7.05 -20.97 -12.15
C ALA A 141 7.52 -19.95 -11.11
N ALA A 142 6.79 -18.85 -10.91
CA ALA A 142 7.13 -17.80 -9.98
C ALA A 142 6.98 -18.22 -8.50
N THR A 143 5.99 -19.09 -8.20
CA THR A 143 5.69 -19.51 -6.81
C THR A 143 6.39 -20.80 -6.40
N GLY A 144 6.88 -21.61 -7.35
CA GLY A 144 7.37 -22.97 -7.10
C GLY A 144 6.25 -23.97 -6.75
N LEU A 145 4.99 -23.58 -6.82
CA LEU A 145 3.86 -24.48 -6.57
C LEU A 145 3.65 -25.46 -7.73
N ASN A 146 3.13 -26.65 -7.41
CA ASN A 146 2.73 -27.61 -8.44
C ASN A 146 1.69 -26.98 -9.38
N ARG A 147 1.85 -27.21 -10.71
CA ARG A 147 1.01 -26.58 -11.73
C ARG A 147 -0.48 -26.91 -11.57
N GLU A 148 -0.83 -28.13 -11.19
CA GLU A 148 -2.21 -28.54 -10.97
C GLU A 148 -2.81 -27.87 -9.70
N THR A 149 -2.03 -27.79 -8.63
CA THR A 149 -2.41 -27.05 -7.44
C THR A 149 -2.65 -25.57 -7.76
N THR A 150 -1.72 -24.95 -8.52
CA THR A 150 -1.86 -23.55 -8.97
C THR A 150 -3.12 -23.39 -9.81
N ARG A 151 -3.38 -24.28 -10.79
CA ARG A 151 -4.57 -24.23 -11.63
C ARG A 151 -5.86 -24.25 -10.80
N ARG A 152 -5.97 -25.22 -9.90
CA ARG A 152 -7.17 -25.37 -9.04
C ARG A 152 -7.41 -24.13 -8.15
N ARG A 153 -6.33 -23.58 -7.57
CA ARG A 153 -6.43 -22.37 -6.74
C ARG A 153 -6.79 -21.14 -7.56
N VAL A 154 -6.17 -20.95 -8.73
CA VAL A 154 -6.50 -19.86 -9.66
C VAL A 154 -7.97 -19.93 -10.08
N GLU A 155 -8.50 -21.12 -10.39
CA GLU A 155 -9.92 -21.29 -10.73
C GLU A 155 -10.84 -20.91 -9.55
N ALA A 156 -10.47 -21.26 -8.33
CA ALA A 156 -11.19 -20.81 -7.13
C ALA A 156 -11.14 -19.30 -6.99
N LEU A 157 -9.97 -18.67 -7.13
CA LEU A 157 -9.81 -17.22 -7.04
C LEU A 157 -10.56 -16.45 -8.12
N VAL A 158 -10.66 -17.00 -9.33
CA VAL A 158 -11.48 -16.43 -10.41
C VAL A 158 -12.97 -16.53 -10.07
N ARG A 159 -13.41 -17.68 -9.57
CA ARG A 159 -14.81 -17.89 -9.15
C ARG A 159 -15.20 -16.95 -8.00
N ASP A 160 -14.28 -16.70 -7.06
CA ASP A 160 -14.48 -15.84 -5.89
C ASP A 160 -14.27 -14.34 -6.22
N GLY A 161 -13.97 -14.00 -7.49
CA GLY A 161 -13.74 -12.63 -7.95
C GLY A 161 -12.46 -11.97 -7.42
N ALA A 162 -11.53 -12.76 -6.86
CA ALA A 162 -10.22 -12.28 -6.44
C ALA A 162 -9.25 -12.12 -7.63
N LEU A 163 -9.46 -12.88 -8.69
CA LEU A 163 -8.83 -12.75 -10.00
C LEU A 163 -9.90 -12.66 -11.09
N ILE A 164 -9.53 -12.08 -12.21
CA ILE A 164 -10.34 -12.07 -13.43
C ILE A 164 -9.55 -12.65 -14.59
N ARG A 165 -10.28 -13.12 -15.60
CA ARG A 165 -9.71 -13.41 -16.93
C ARG A 165 -9.94 -12.22 -17.84
N THR A 166 -8.88 -11.73 -18.44
CA THR A 166 -8.97 -10.69 -19.49
C THR A 166 -9.61 -11.26 -20.76
N PRO A 167 -10.03 -10.43 -21.71
CA PRO A 167 -10.51 -10.90 -23.02
C PRO A 167 -9.51 -11.79 -23.77
N ALA A 168 -8.20 -11.60 -23.52
CA ALA A 168 -7.14 -12.46 -24.07
C ALA A 168 -6.98 -13.81 -23.30
N GLY A 169 -7.81 -14.08 -22.28
CA GLY A 169 -7.75 -15.28 -21.44
C GLY A 169 -6.68 -15.26 -20.35
N GLU A 170 -5.98 -14.15 -20.19
CA GLU A 170 -4.94 -13.96 -19.19
C GLU A 170 -5.51 -13.62 -17.82
N LEU A 171 -4.72 -13.75 -16.78
CA LEU A 171 -5.11 -13.52 -15.41
C LEU A 171 -4.67 -12.13 -14.94
N ALA A 172 -5.55 -11.43 -14.23
CA ALA A 172 -5.25 -10.17 -13.58
C ALA A 172 -6.02 -10.03 -12.26
N VAL A 173 -5.52 -9.17 -11.37
CA VAL A 173 -6.30 -8.72 -10.20
C VAL A 173 -7.28 -7.64 -10.67
N PRO A 174 -8.58 -7.76 -10.35
CA PRO A 174 -9.55 -6.76 -10.78
C PRO A 174 -9.27 -5.39 -10.15
N PRO A 175 -9.42 -4.27 -10.89
CA PRO A 175 -9.18 -2.93 -10.37
C PRO A 175 -9.94 -2.59 -9.09
N SER A 176 -11.17 -3.08 -8.95
CA SER A 176 -11.99 -2.90 -7.75
C SER A 176 -11.35 -3.49 -6.48
N ARG A 177 -10.55 -4.55 -6.62
CA ARG A 177 -9.79 -5.15 -5.51
C ARG A 177 -8.54 -4.35 -5.19
N VAL A 178 -7.84 -3.86 -6.22
CA VAL A 178 -6.64 -3.03 -6.06
C VAL A 178 -6.98 -1.70 -5.39
N GLN A 179 -8.13 -1.11 -5.73
CA GLN A 179 -8.61 0.17 -5.22
C GLN A 179 -9.41 0.06 -3.92
N ASP A 180 -9.58 -1.16 -3.37
CA ASP A 180 -10.28 -1.36 -2.11
C ASP A 180 -9.55 -0.61 -0.97
N PRO A 181 -10.24 0.18 -0.14
CA PRO A 181 -9.66 0.81 1.04
C PRO A 181 -8.94 -0.15 1.98
N ALA A 182 -9.42 -1.39 2.12
CA ALA A 182 -8.75 -2.43 2.91
C ALA A 182 -7.38 -2.78 2.34
N MET A 183 -7.22 -2.79 1.01
CA MET A 183 -5.92 -3.01 0.36
C MET A 183 -4.95 -1.86 0.65
N LEU A 184 -5.41 -0.60 0.61
CA LEU A 184 -4.59 0.55 0.98
C LEU A 184 -4.13 0.49 2.44
N ASP A 185 -5.02 0.09 3.36
CA ASP A 185 -4.66 -0.08 4.78
C ASP A 185 -3.66 -1.23 4.96
N LEU A 186 -3.86 -2.35 4.28
CA LEU A 186 -2.92 -3.48 4.26
C LEU A 186 -1.52 -3.03 3.80
N LEU A 187 -1.41 -2.33 2.67
CA LEU A 187 -0.14 -1.82 2.14
C LEU A 187 0.53 -0.85 3.10
N ARG A 188 -0.23 0.05 3.72
CA ARG A 188 0.30 0.99 4.72
C ARG A 188 0.88 0.26 5.93
N ARG A 189 0.18 -0.73 6.46
CA ARG A 189 0.66 -1.55 7.58
C ARG A 189 1.90 -2.37 7.23
N GLN A 190 1.98 -2.90 6.00
CA GLN A 190 3.18 -3.57 5.52
C GLN A 190 4.36 -2.61 5.40
N LEU A 191 4.12 -1.41 4.83
CA LEU A 191 5.14 -0.37 4.74
C LEU A 191 5.66 0.04 6.12
N ASP A 192 4.77 0.18 7.13
CA ASP A 192 5.17 0.46 8.52
C ASP A 192 6.05 -0.66 9.10
N ALA A 193 5.77 -1.93 8.77
CA ALA A 193 6.58 -3.06 9.23
C ALA A 193 7.96 -3.07 8.56
N VAL A 194 8.01 -2.84 7.25
CA VAL A 194 9.25 -2.74 6.48
C VAL A 194 10.08 -1.55 6.95
N THR A 195 9.47 -0.39 7.17
CA THR A 195 10.17 0.82 7.67
C THR A 195 10.83 0.56 9.02
N ARG A 196 10.14 -0.11 9.95
CA ARG A 196 10.75 -0.49 11.23
C ARG A 196 11.93 -1.43 11.05
N PHE A 197 11.79 -2.44 10.21
CA PHE A 197 12.85 -3.39 9.90
C PHE A 197 14.08 -2.69 9.31
N VAL A 198 13.90 -1.82 8.32
CA VAL A 198 15.00 -1.05 7.70
C VAL A 198 15.67 -0.14 8.73
N ASN A 199 14.89 0.58 9.55
CA ASN A 199 15.45 1.43 10.60
C ASN A 199 16.27 0.65 11.64
N ASP A 200 15.84 -0.58 11.96
CA ASP A 200 16.60 -1.45 12.86
C ASP A 200 17.94 -1.89 12.24
N LEU A 201 17.98 -2.20 10.94
CA LEU A 201 19.22 -2.55 10.24
C LEU A 201 20.18 -1.35 10.09
N ILE A 202 19.64 -0.14 9.89
CA ILE A 202 20.44 1.09 9.87
C ILE A 202 21.05 1.34 11.27
N ARG A 203 20.27 1.15 12.33
CA ARG A 203 20.73 1.34 13.72
C ARG A 203 21.87 0.40 14.09
N ASP A 204 21.85 -0.83 13.56
CA ASP A 204 22.91 -1.81 13.81
C ASP A 204 24.12 -1.63 12.90
N GLY A 205 24.06 -0.74 11.90
CA GLY A 205 25.09 -0.57 10.90
C GLY A 205 25.07 -1.60 9.77
N SER A 206 24.17 -2.59 9.79
CA SER A 206 24.04 -3.59 8.72
C SER A 206 23.62 -2.98 7.37
N LEU A 207 22.94 -1.83 7.41
CA LEU A 207 22.62 -1.00 6.25
C LEU A 207 23.21 0.40 6.45
N THR A 208 23.95 0.90 5.46
CA THR A 208 24.56 2.23 5.45
C THR A 208 24.23 2.98 4.16
N GLU A 209 24.44 4.30 4.15
CA GLU A 209 24.41 5.07 2.93
C GLU A 209 25.66 4.74 2.10
N GLY A 210 25.47 4.44 0.82
CA GLY A 210 26.57 4.10 -0.07
C GLY A 210 26.23 4.28 -1.53
N GLU A 211 27.26 4.16 -2.39
CA GLU A 211 27.06 4.09 -3.83
C GLU A 211 26.70 2.65 -4.25
N PRO A 212 25.83 2.46 -5.27
CA PRO A 212 25.51 1.13 -5.76
C PRO A 212 26.78 0.43 -6.23
N ARG A 213 26.96 -0.80 -5.81
CA ARG A 213 27.95 -1.67 -6.44
C ARG A 213 27.43 -1.96 -7.86
N GLY A 214 28.19 -1.48 -8.88
CA GLY A 214 27.89 -1.69 -10.30
C GLY A 214 27.95 -3.15 -10.73
#